data_b5da8909f09f60eea7f69b5d6f03f9b2
#
_entry.id   b5da8909f09f60eea7f69b5d6f03f9b2
#
_cell.length_a   1.000
_cell.length_b   1.000
_cell.length_c   1.000
_cell.angle_alpha   90.00
_cell.angle_beta   90.00
_cell.angle_gamma   90.00
#
_symmetry.space_group_name_H-M   'P 1'
#
loop_
_entity.id
_entity.type
_entity.pdbx_description
1 polymer ?
#
loop_
_entity_poly.entity_id
_entity_poly.type
_entity_poly.pdbx_seq_one_letter_code
_entity_poly.pdbx_strand_id
1 'polypeptide(L)'
;MAKINREKFPIGKVFISLSAVGTMVGSYVADWNETHIHNPTWPPHAKFHNAQTMSMGAALSLATLYHLWKPGRSRESLDSAAIIASVYGLTQLSAVLYPGTASVDPPREDNWPQLKYTLPSLGLVLVGYLTERYRISRKR
;
A
#
# COMPACT_ATOMS: atom_id res chain seq x y z
N MET A 1 -27.88 3.54 -35.81
CA MET A 1 -27.97 3.31 -34.34
C MET A 1 -26.55 3.33 -33.76
N ALA A 2 -26.19 4.37 -33.02
CA ALA A 2 -24.89 4.44 -32.36
C ALA A 2 -24.86 3.40 -31.24
N LYS A 3 -23.92 2.43 -31.29
CA LYS A 3 -23.65 1.51 -30.17
C LYS A 3 -23.18 2.35 -28.99
N ILE A 4 -24.01 2.47 -27.96
CA ILE A 4 -23.59 3.04 -26.65
C ILE A 4 -22.53 2.12 -26.11
N ASN A 5 -21.28 2.51 -26.27
CA ASN A 5 -20.12 1.78 -25.75
C ASN A 5 -20.09 1.98 -24.23
N ARG A 6 -20.86 1.18 -23.49
CA ARG A 6 -20.84 1.20 -22.01
C ARG A 6 -19.45 0.80 -21.56
N GLU A 7 -18.67 1.80 -21.18
CA GLU A 7 -17.37 1.56 -20.58
C GLU A 7 -17.52 0.70 -19.34
N LYS A 8 -16.90 -0.48 -19.32
CA LYS A 8 -16.89 -1.35 -18.14
C LYS A 8 -16.23 -0.61 -16.96
N PHE A 9 -16.86 -0.68 -15.80
CA PHE A 9 -16.38 -0.08 -14.56
C PHE A 9 -14.94 -0.52 -14.24
N PRO A 10 -14.03 0.37 -13.83
CA PRO A 10 -12.63 0.08 -13.64
C PRO A 10 -12.38 -0.59 -12.27
N ILE A 11 -12.95 -1.78 -12.05
CA ILE A 11 -12.90 -2.49 -10.76
C ILE A 11 -11.45 -2.75 -10.32
N GLY A 12 -10.53 -2.99 -11.25
CA GLY A 12 -9.11 -3.17 -10.93
C GLY A 12 -8.49 -1.93 -10.30
N LYS A 13 -8.86 -0.73 -10.77
CA LYS A 13 -8.42 0.52 -10.14
C LYS A 13 -8.97 0.65 -8.71
N VAL A 14 -10.21 0.22 -8.49
CA VAL A 14 -10.82 0.25 -7.14
C VAL A 14 -10.02 -0.62 -6.18
N PHE A 15 -9.63 -1.84 -6.56
CA PHE A 15 -8.83 -2.72 -5.72
C PHE A 15 -7.49 -2.10 -5.33
N ILE A 16 -6.77 -1.51 -6.29
CA ILE A 16 -5.50 -0.82 -5.99
C ILE A 16 -5.75 0.42 -5.12
N SER A 17 -6.84 1.16 -5.35
CA SER A 17 -7.19 2.31 -4.50
C SER A 17 -7.50 1.91 -3.06
N LEU A 18 -8.20 0.79 -2.86
CA LEU A 18 -8.48 0.26 -1.52
C LEU A 18 -7.18 -0.12 -0.79
N SER A 19 -6.23 -0.76 -1.49
CA SER A 19 -4.91 -1.05 -0.94
C SER A 19 -4.16 0.24 -0.57
N ALA A 20 -4.15 1.25 -1.46
CA ALA A 20 -3.48 2.52 -1.22
C ALA A 20 -4.09 3.27 -0.02
N VAL A 21 -5.42 3.39 0.05
CA VAL A 21 -6.11 4.03 1.19
C VAL A 21 -5.87 3.24 2.47
N GLY A 22 -5.92 1.91 2.40
CA GLY A 22 -5.61 1.03 3.52
C GLY A 22 -4.19 1.21 4.05
N THR A 23 -3.20 1.37 3.17
CA THR A 23 -1.81 1.66 3.55
C THR A 23 -1.68 3.04 4.19
N MET A 24 -2.30 4.08 3.60
CA MET A 24 -2.26 5.43 4.12
C MET A 24 -2.85 5.52 5.54
N VAL A 25 -4.03 4.96 5.75
CA VAL A 25 -4.71 4.98 7.05
C VAL A 25 -4.07 3.99 8.02
N GLY A 26 -3.74 2.79 7.53
CA GLY A 26 -3.22 1.70 8.34
C GLY A 26 -1.88 2.02 8.98
N SER A 27 -0.97 2.73 8.29
CA SER A 27 0.30 3.13 8.86
C SER A 27 0.14 4.05 10.08
N TYR A 28 -0.82 4.98 10.04
CA TYR A 28 -1.11 5.84 11.19
C TYR A 28 -1.87 5.08 12.30
N VAL A 29 -2.84 4.25 11.96
CA VAL A 29 -3.57 3.45 12.95
C VAL A 29 -2.64 2.49 13.71
N ALA A 30 -1.66 1.91 12.99
CA ALA A 30 -0.69 1.01 13.58
C ALA A 30 0.31 1.72 14.48
N ASP A 31 0.73 2.94 14.13
CA ASP A 31 1.94 3.54 14.69
C ASP A 31 1.68 4.84 15.48
N TRP A 32 0.54 5.51 15.31
CA TRP A 32 0.17 6.71 16.05
C TRP A 32 -0.47 6.36 17.41
N ASN A 33 0.27 5.68 18.25
CA ASN A 33 -0.25 5.17 19.52
C ASN A 33 0.88 4.95 20.57
N GLU A 34 0.49 4.44 21.74
CA GLU A 34 1.38 4.23 22.90
C GLU A 34 2.44 3.12 22.68
N THR A 35 2.26 2.29 21.66
CA THR A 35 3.28 1.26 21.36
C THR A 35 4.39 1.77 20.46
N HIS A 36 4.21 2.94 19.83
CA HIS A 36 5.15 3.53 18.87
C HIS A 36 5.41 5.02 19.16
N ILE A 37 4.72 5.93 18.48
CA ILE A 37 5.06 7.35 18.51
C ILE A 37 4.92 7.97 19.92
N HIS A 38 3.95 7.50 20.72
CA HIS A 38 3.74 7.95 22.09
C HIS A 38 4.46 7.08 23.13
N ASN A 39 5.22 6.07 22.71
CA ASN A 39 5.95 5.21 23.64
C ASN A 39 7.00 6.01 24.44
N PRO A 40 6.91 6.08 25.78
CA PRO A 40 7.85 6.87 26.58
C PRO A 40 9.25 6.25 26.62
N THR A 41 9.38 4.95 26.33
CA THR A 41 10.68 4.25 26.35
C THR A 41 11.44 4.31 25.04
N TRP A 42 10.77 4.73 23.95
CA TRP A 42 11.43 4.85 22.66
C TRP A 42 12.31 6.09 22.60
N PRO A 43 13.57 5.95 22.13
CA PRO A 43 14.43 7.10 21.92
C PRO A 43 13.87 8.02 20.80
N PRO A 44 14.13 9.33 20.85
CA PRO A 44 13.61 10.28 19.86
C PRO A 44 13.93 9.90 18.41
N HIS A 45 15.08 9.29 18.17
CA HIS A 45 15.49 8.87 16.83
C HIS A 45 14.67 7.69 16.30
N ALA A 46 14.25 6.75 17.14
CA ALA A 46 13.32 5.69 16.74
C ALA A 46 11.95 6.28 16.36
N LYS A 47 11.45 7.24 17.14
CA LYS A 47 10.21 7.98 16.81
C LYS A 47 10.30 8.74 15.49
N PHE A 48 11.47 9.32 15.20
CA PHE A 48 11.71 9.98 13.90
C PHE A 48 11.53 9.00 12.72
N HIS A 49 12.13 7.82 12.78
CA HIS A 49 11.99 6.82 11.72
C HIS A 49 10.57 6.25 11.64
N ASN A 50 9.90 6.09 12.76
CA ASN A 50 8.49 5.68 12.78
C ASN A 50 7.59 6.74 12.14
N ALA A 51 7.77 8.02 12.45
CA ALA A 51 7.05 9.12 11.81
C ALA A 51 7.33 9.19 10.30
N GLN A 52 8.59 8.95 9.90
CA GLN A 52 8.97 8.85 8.48
C GLN A 52 8.21 7.73 7.78
N THR A 53 8.10 6.55 8.41
CA THR A 53 7.36 5.39 7.86
C THR A 53 5.89 5.72 7.65
N MET A 54 5.21 6.33 8.63
CA MET A 54 3.82 6.78 8.49
C MET A 54 3.66 7.76 7.32
N SER A 55 4.52 8.77 7.25
CA SER A 55 4.49 9.80 6.19
C SER A 55 4.77 9.19 4.81
N MET A 56 5.68 8.22 4.73
CA MET A 56 6.00 7.51 3.49
C MET A 56 4.80 6.68 3.02
N GLY A 57 4.09 6.01 3.93
CA GLY A 57 2.83 5.31 3.61
C GLY A 57 1.81 6.25 2.97
N ALA A 58 1.61 7.44 3.52
CA ALA A 58 0.72 8.46 2.96
C ALA A 58 1.20 8.96 1.58
N ALA A 59 2.48 9.28 1.43
CA ALA A 59 3.04 9.80 0.19
C ALA A 59 2.95 8.78 -0.96
N LEU A 60 3.31 7.51 -0.72
CA LEU A 60 3.20 6.43 -1.70
C LEU A 60 1.73 6.19 -2.10
N SER A 61 0.82 6.27 -1.15
CA SER A 61 -0.62 6.10 -1.41
C SER A 61 -1.18 7.23 -2.29
N LEU A 62 -0.83 8.48 -2.00
CA LEU A 62 -1.22 9.63 -2.82
C LEU A 62 -0.64 9.53 -4.23
N ALA A 63 0.63 9.15 -4.37
CA ALA A 63 1.25 8.93 -5.67
C ALA A 63 0.56 7.79 -6.45
N THR A 64 0.21 6.69 -5.78
CA THR A 64 -0.57 5.59 -6.37
C THR A 64 -1.90 6.09 -6.92
N LEU A 65 -2.69 6.81 -6.10
CA LEU A 65 -4.00 7.33 -6.50
C LEU A 65 -3.88 8.31 -7.65
N TYR A 66 -2.88 9.19 -7.64
CA TYR A 66 -2.59 10.09 -8.75
C TYR A 66 -2.35 9.33 -10.06
N HIS A 67 -1.46 8.33 -10.05
CA HIS A 67 -1.18 7.54 -11.26
C HIS A 67 -2.39 6.73 -11.73
N LEU A 68 -3.24 6.23 -10.84
CA LEU A 68 -4.46 5.52 -11.21
C LEU A 68 -5.51 6.41 -11.87
N TRP A 69 -5.68 7.64 -11.37
CA TRP A 69 -6.85 8.46 -11.69
C TRP A 69 -6.53 9.69 -12.52
N LYS A 70 -5.25 10.03 -12.76
CA LYS A 70 -4.89 11.10 -13.69
C LYS A 70 -5.53 10.87 -15.08
N PRO A 71 -5.87 11.94 -15.83
CA PRO A 71 -6.40 11.83 -17.18
C PRO A 71 -5.47 11.03 -18.11
N GLY A 72 -6.07 10.33 -19.06
CA GLY A 72 -5.32 9.45 -19.97
C GLY A 72 -5.14 8.04 -19.39
N ARG A 73 -5.59 7.04 -20.16
CA ARG A 73 -5.48 5.63 -19.77
C ARG A 73 -4.26 5.02 -20.43
N SER A 74 -3.13 5.02 -19.74
CA SER A 74 -1.94 4.34 -20.24
C SER A 74 -1.60 3.09 -19.41
N ARG A 75 -1.00 2.11 -20.05
CA ARG A 75 -0.42 0.96 -19.35
C ARG A 75 0.65 1.41 -18.37
N GLU A 76 1.49 2.34 -18.79
CA GLU A 76 2.57 2.90 -17.98
C GLU A 76 2.06 3.52 -16.68
N SER A 77 0.93 4.23 -16.72
CA SER A 77 0.30 4.80 -15.52
C SER A 77 -0.19 3.72 -14.57
N LEU A 78 -0.76 2.63 -15.09
CA LEU A 78 -1.17 1.49 -14.29
C LEU A 78 0.03 0.74 -13.71
N ASP A 79 1.06 0.52 -14.52
CA ASP A 79 2.31 -0.14 -14.09
C ASP A 79 2.97 0.67 -12.96
N SER A 80 3.10 2.00 -13.13
CA SER A 80 3.61 2.91 -12.10
C SER A 80 2.80 2.84 -10.81
N ALA A 81 1.46 2.90 -10.92
CA ALA A 81 0.59 2.82 -9.75
C ALA A 81 0.75 1.50 -8.99
N ALA A 82 0.82 0.37 -9.70
CA ALA A 82 0.96 -0.94 -9.08
C ALA A 82 2.34 -1.10 -8.40
N ILE A 83 3.42 -0.64 -9.04
CA ILE A 83 4.75 -0.64 -8.45
C ILE A 83 4.76 0.20 -7.16
N ILE A 84 4.31 1.45 -7.22
CA ILE A 84 4.31 2.36 -6.06
C ILE A 84 3.45 1.80 -4.93
N ALA A 85 2.26 1.25 -5.22
CA ALA A 85 1.38 0.64 -4.23
C ALA A 85 2.00 -0.57 -3.53
N SER A 86 2.93 -1.26 -4.20
CA SER A 86 3.59 -2.45 -3.64
C SER A 86 4.78 -2.10 -2.75
N VAL A 87 5.40 -0.93 -2.90
CA VAL A 87 6.67 -0.58 -2.23
C VAL A 87 6.55 -0.70 -0.72
N TYR A 88 5.51 -0.12 -0.12
CA TYR A 88 5.35 -0.14 1.34
C TYR A 88 5.27 -1.57 1.89
N GLY A 89 4.42 -2.41 1.31
CA GLY A 89 4.27 -3.81 1.75
C GLY A 89 5.54 -4.64 1.52
N LEU A 90 6.21 -4.47 0.37
CA LEU A 90 7.44 -5.20 0.08
C LEU A 90 8.59 -4.78 1.00
N THR A 91 8.74 -3.49 1.30
CA THR A 91 9.76 -3.01 2.23
C THR A 91 9.46 -3.45 3.66
N GLN A 92 8.19 -3.50 4.08
CA GLN A 92 7.79 -4.05 5.36
C GLN A 92 8.16 -5.55 5.47
N LEU A 93 7.90 -6.35 4.43
CA LEU A 93 8.33 -7.75 4.41
C LEU A 93 9.85 -7.90 4.45
N SER A 94 10.61 -6.99 3.82
CA SER A 94 12.06 -7.03 3.83
C SER A 94 12.70 -6.68 5.17
N ALA A 95 11.95 -6.06 6.08
CA ALA A 95 12.46 -5.64 7.38
C ALA A 95 13.04 -6.81 8.22
N VAL A 96 12.52 -8.02 8.02
CA VAL A 96 13.04 -9.23 8.68
C VAL A 96 14.47 -9.59 8.31
N LEU A 97 14.98 -9.07 7.21
CA LEU A 97 16.33 -9.36 6.72
C LEU A 97 17.40 -8.53 7.45
N TYR A 98 16.98 -7.56 8.26
CA TYR A 98 17.91 -6.70 8.98
C TYR A 98 18.20 -7.29 10.38
N PRO A 99 19.45 -7.26 10.84
CA PRO A 99 19.85 -7.86 12.12
C PRO A 99 19.17 -7.15 13.30
N GLY A 100 18.66 -7.94 14.24
CA GLY A 100 18.04 -7.43 15.47
C GLY A 100 16.62 -6.92 15.32
N THR A 101 15.97 -7.08 14.15
CA THR A 101 14.55 -6.73 13.98
C THR A 101 13.65 -7.84 14.52
N ALA A 102 12.52 -7.43 15.10
CA ALA A 102 11.41 -8.29 15.48
C ALA A 102 10.10 -7.67 14.99
N SER A 103 9.04 -8.48 14.85
CA SER A 103 7.75 -7.96 14.38
C SER A 103 7.00 -7.17 15.46
N VAL A 104 7.33 -7.41 16.71
CA VAL A 104 6.78 -6.73 17.90
C VAL A 104 7.83 -6.65 19.01
N ASP A 105 7.68 -5.66 19.90
CA ASP A 105 8.55 -5.53 21.07
C ASP A 105 8.17 -6.53 22.19
N PRO A 106 9.14 -7.04 22.95
CA PRO A 106 8.90 -7.84 24.16
C PRO A 106 8.02 -7.05 25.17
N PRO A 107 7.19 -7.74 25.97
CA PRO A 107 7.08 -9.20 26.14
C PRO A 107 6.11 -9.91 25.18
N ARG A 108 5.69 -9.26 24.09
CA ARG A 108 4.78 -9.87 23.14
C ARG A 108 5.50 -10.96 22.33
N GLU A 109 4.76 -12.03 22.02
CA GLU A 109 5.27 -13.07 21.14
C GLU A 109 5.38 -12.58 19.69
N ASP A 110 6.50 -12.90 19.04
CA ASP A 110 6.75 -12.56 17.63
C ASP A 110 5.91 -13.44 16.69
N ASN A 111 4.71 -13.00 16.37
CA ASN A 111 3.71 -13.71 15.58
C ASN A 111 3.33 -13.01 14.26
N TRP A 112 4.14 -12.04 13.84
CA TRP A 112 4.01 -11.34 12.55
C TRP A 112 2.62 -10.74 12.30
N PRO A 113 2.08 -9.91 13.20
CA PRO A 113 0.75 -9.33 13.03
C PRO A 113 0.61 -8.49 11.76
N GLN A 114 1.71 -7.94 11.25
CA GLN A 114 1.76 -7.15 10.01
C GLN A 114 1.31 -7.96 8.78
N LEU A 115 1.57 -9.28 8.74
CA LEU A 115 1.20 -10.12 7.60
C LEU A 115 -0.31 -10.13 7.34
N LYS A 116 -1.13 -9.97 8.38
CA LYS A 116 -2.60 -9.91 8.28
C LYS A 116 -3.09 -8.74 7.43
N TYR A 117 -2.29 -7.70 7.29
CA TYR A 117 -2.61 -6.50 6.49
C TYR A 117 -1.78 -6.44 5.22
N THR A 118 -0.49 -6.76 5.29
CA THR A 118 0.44 -6.66 4.18
C THR A 118 0.10 -7.61 3.04
N LEU A 119 -0.16 -8.89 3.35
CA LEU A 119 -0.46 -9.87 2.31
C LEU A 119 -1.79 -9.59 1.59
N PRO A 120 -2.92 -9.29 2.27
CA PRO A 120 -4.14 -8.87 1.59
C PRO A 120 -3.97 -7.59 0.76
N SER A 121 -3.22 -6.61 1.26
CA SER A 121 -2.93 -5.36 0.53
C SER A 121 -2.19 -5.64 -0.78
N LEU A 122 -1.10 -6.42 -0.74
CA LEU A 122 -0.37 -6.84 -1.94
C LEU A 122 -1.23 -7.69 -2.88
N GLY A 123 -2.10 -8.55 -2.32
CA GLY A 123 -3.08 -9.33 -3.08
C GLY A 123 -4.08 -8.43 -3.84
N LEU A 124 -4.60 -7.37 -3.20
CA LEU A 124 -5.47 -6.38 -3.85
C LEU A 124 -4.75 -5.66 -4.99
N VAL A 125 -3.48 -5.28 -4.80
CA VAL A 125 -2.68 -4.66 -5.86
C VAL A 125 -2.52 -5.61 -7.04
N LEU A 126 -2.13 -6.87 -6.80
CA LEU A 126 -1.92 -7.86 -7.86
C LEU A 126 -3.20 -8.15 -8.63
N VAL A 127 -4.29 -8.48 -7.94
CA VAL A 127 -5.59 -8.78 -8.57
C VAL A 127 -6.13 -7.55 -9.31
N GLY A 128 -6.01 -6.37 -8.70
CA GLY A 128 -6.41 -5.11 -9.30
C GLY A 128 -5.63 -4.81 -10.57
N TYR A 129 -4.31 -4.98 -10.53
CA TYR A 129 -3.44 -4.79 -11.69
C TYR A 129 -3.79 -5.74 -12.83
N LEU A 130 -3.89 -7.05 -12.58
CA LEU A 130 -4.20 -8.04 -13.60
C LEU A 130 -5.58 -7.78 -14.24
N THR A 131 -6.57 -7.47 -13.41
CA THR A 131 -7.94 -7.16 -13.86
C THR A 131 -7.97 -5.92 -14.75
N GLU A 132 -7.30 -4.84 -14.34
CA GLU A 132 -7.28 -3.60 -15.10
C GLU A 132 -6.44 -3.72 -16.37
N ARG A 133 -5.33 -4.44 -16.32
CA ARG A 133 -4.49 -4.72 -17.48
C ARG A 133 -5.24 -5.50 -18.55
N TYR A 134 -6.01 -6.51 -18.16
CA TYR A 134 -6.89 -7.25 -19.05
C TYR A 134 -7.98 -6.34 -19.66
N ARG A 135 -8.58 -5.46 -18.85
CA ARG A 135 -9.58 -4.50 -19.32
C ARG A 135 -9.02 -3.54 -20.37
N ILE A 136 -7.79 -3.06 -20.19
CA ILE A 136 -7.12 -2.15 -21.14
C ILE A 136 -6.77 -2.89 -22.44
N SER A 137 -6.30 -4.15 -22.36
CA SER A 137 -5.90 -4.91 -23.55
C SER A 137 -7.05 -5.24 -24.50
N ARG A 138 -8.27 -5.39 -23.98
CA ARG A 138 -9.48 -5.66 -24.81
C ARG A 138 -10.05 -4.44 -25.52
N LYS A 139 -9.52 -3.25 -25.27
CA LYS A 139 -9.98 -2.01 -25.91
C LYS A 139 -9.13 -1.60 -27.13
N ARG A 140 -8.09 -2.34 -27.43
CA ARG A 140 -7.28 -2.23 -28.65
C ARG A 140 -7.80 -3.21 -29.70
#